data_2cfbf5eb2483fd2cf7ed9bcd67bd2d33
#
_entry.id   2cfbf5eb2483fd2cf7ed9bcd67bd2d33
#
_cell.length_a   1.000
_cell.length_b   1.000
_cell.length_c   1.000
_cell.angle_alpha   90.00
_cell.angle_beta   90.00
_cell.angle_gamma   90.00
#
_symmetry.space_group_name_H-M   'P 1'
#
loop_
_entity.id
_entity.type
_entity.pdbx_description
1 polymer ?
#
loop_
_entity_poly.entity_id
_entity_poly.type
_entity_poly.pdbx_seq_one_letter_code
_entity_poly.pdbx_strand_id
1 'polypeptide(L)'
;MRCTPLTRADGPIREFAQRWYQPEAQEASLNRLMAELLLRMPYSPGATQVQDSAADAFARSKGVCQDHTHVFLACCRALAIPARYVSGYVYSDNAEHVAMHAWAEVWLNDRWQPFDITNNTRRLNQHLRLATGLDYLDACPVRGTRLGGGGEILLTNAEVREHSQQAQQQ
;
A
#
# COMPACT_ATOMS: atom_id res chain seq x y z
N MET A 1 16.57 -9.17 2.34
CA MET A 1 15.30 -8.49 2.61
C MET A 1 14.20 -9.52 2.86
N ARG A 2 13.36 -9.34 3.89
CA ARG A 2 12.39 -10.37 4.30
C ARG A 2 11.11 -10.24 3.44
N CYS A 3 10.73 -11.32 2.73
CA CYS A 3 9.45 -11.44 2.05
C CYS A 3 8.46 -12.18 2.96
N THR A 4 7.20 -11.78 2.91
CA THR A 4 6.10 -12.48 3.58
C THR A 4 5.33 -13.32 2.55
N PRO A 5 4.46 -14.24 2.97
CA PRO A 5 3.58 -14.95 2.04
C PRO A 5 2.76 -14.00 1.15
N LEU A 6 2.25 -12.87 1.70
CA LEU A 6 1.43 -11.90 0.97
C LEU A 6 2.22 -11.07 -0.05
N THR A 7 3.53 -10.93 0.11
CA THR A 7 4.38 -10.07 -0.74
C THR A 7 5.50 -10.82 -1.45
N ARG A 8 5.34 -12.13 -1.64
CA ARG A 8 6.30 -12.95 -2.39
C ARG A 8 6.05 -12.78 -3.88
N ALA A 9 7.10 -12.42 -4.62
CA ALA A 9 7.06 -12.38 -6.08
C ALA A 9 7.13 -13.78 -6.68
N ASP A 10 6.20 -14.09 -7.58
CA ASP A 10 6.27 -15.22 -8.50
C ASP A 10 7.04 -14.88 -9.80
N GLY A 11 7.03 -15.77 -10.79
CA GLY A 11 7.67 -15.55 -12.10
C GLY A 11 7.13 -14.30 -12.80
N PRO A 12 5.82 -14.20 -13.03
CA PRO A 12 5.18 -13.05 -13.68
C PRO A 12 5.47 -11.69 -13.03
N ILE A 13 5.46 -11.61 -11.70
CA ILE A 13 5.81 -10.37 -10.98
C ILE A 13 7.29 -10.02 -11.16
N ARG A 14 8.20 -11.01 -11.12
CA ARG A 14 9.63 -10.76 -11.36
C ARG A 14 9.90 -10.26 -12.76
N GLU A 15 9.30 -10.88 -13.77
CA GLU A 15 9.40 -10.45 -15.17
C GLU A 15 8.87 -9.03 -15.36
N PHE A 16 7.71 -8.74 -14.76
CA PHE A 16 7.14 -7.39 -14.78
C PHE A 16 8.07 -6.37 -14.13
N ALA A 17 8.62 -6.67 -12.96
CA ALA A 17 9.55 -5.79 -12.26
C ALA A 17 10.82 -5.52 -13.10
N GLN A 18 11.42 -6.56 -13.64
CA GLN A 18 12.65 -6.45 -14.47
C GLN A 18 12.41 -5.66 -15.75
N ARG A 19 11.25 -5.80 -16.37
CA ARG A 19 10.88 -5.09 -17.60
C ARG A 19 10.92 -3.57 -17.47
N TRP A 20 10.55 -3.04 -16.31
CA TRP A 20 10.40 -1.60 -16.09
C TRP A 20 11.52 -0.99 -15.26
N TYR A 21 12.45 -1.79 -14.77
CA TYR A 21 13.53 -1.34 -13.90
C TYR A 21 14.85 -1.15 -14.63
N GLN A 22 15.45 0.01 -14.40
CA GLN A 22 16.80 0.38 -14.87
C GLN A 22 17.60 0.89 -13.65
N PRO A 23 18.67 0.19 -13.24
CA PRO A 23 19.45 0.54 -12.05
C PRO A 23 20.02 1.97 -12.08
N GLU A 24 20.41 2.45 -13.26
CA GLU A 24 21.00 3.78 -13.46
C GLU A 24 19.99 4.91 -13.28
N ALA A 25 18.68 4.59 -13.38
CA ALA A 25 17.57 5.53 -13.25
C ALA A 25 16.53 5.01 -12.24
N GLN A 26 16.97 4.60 -11.06
CA GLN A 26 16.17 3.87 -10.07
C GLN A 26 14.85 4.57 -9.73
N GLU A 27 14.89 5.85 -9.40
CA GLU A 27 13.69 6.61 -9.02
C GLU A 27 12.69 6.75 -10.19
N ALA A 28 13.19 7.07 -11.39
CA ALA A 28 12.36 7.17 -12.59
C ALA A 28 11.74 5.81 -12.96
N SER A 29 12.50 4.73 -12.82
CA SER A 29 12.04 3.36 -13.06
C SER A 29 10.93 2.95 -12.11
N LEU A 30 11.06 3.28 -10.82
CA LEU A 30 10.02 2.97 -9.83
C LEU A 30 8.74 3.79 -10.04
N ASN A 31 8.85 5.05 -10.46
CA ASN A 31 7.70 5.85 -10.85
C ASN A 31 6.99 5.22 -12.05
N ARG A 32 7.75 4.76 -13.05
CA ARG A 32 7.20 4.06 -14.20
C ARG A 32 6.57 2.73 -13.81
N LEU A 33 7.25 1.94 -12.99
CA LEU A 33 6.73 0.67 -12.47
C LEU A 33 5.39 0.85 -11.75
N MET A 34 5.25 1.91 -10.94
CA MET A 34 4.01 2.27 -10.25
C MET A 34 2.89 2.56 -11.25
N ALA A 35 3.14 3.40 -12.27
CA ALA A 35 2.16 3.75 -13.28
C ALA A 35 1.72 2.54 -14.13
N GLU A 36 2.68 1.71 -14.56
CA GLU A 36 2.42 0.51 -15.37
C GLU A 36 1.68 -0.56 -14.55
N LEU A 37 1.94 -0.64 -13.24
CA LEU A 37 1.21 -1.54 -12.35
C LEU A 37 -0.27 -1.13 -12.23
N LEU A 38 -0.56 0.15 -12.07
CA LEU A 38 -1.94 0.64 -12.01
C LEU A 38 -2.68 0.43 -13.33
N LEU A 39 -2.02 0.61 -14.48
CA LEU A 39 -2.60 0.29 -15.79
C LEU A 39 -2.93 -1.19 -15.93
N ARG A 40 -2.04 -2.08 -15.45
CA ARG A 40 -2.24 -3.53 -15.50
C ARG A 40 -3.31 -4.01 -14.51
N MET A 41 -3.42 -3.35 -13.37
CA MET A 41 -4.33 -3.70 -12.28
C MET A 41 -5.23 -2.51 -11.93
N PRO A 42 -6.29 -2.22 -12.70
CA PRO A 42 -7.24 -1.17 -12.38
C PRO A 42 -7.86 -1.37 -10.99
N TYR A 43 -8.15 -0.27 -10.31
CA TYR A 43 -8.81 -0.28 -9.00
C TYR A 43 -10.21 -0.89 -9.13
N SER A 44 -10.49 -1.93 -8.33
CA SER A 44 -11.74 -2.69 -8.38
C SER A 44 -12.14 -3.15 -6.98
N PRO A 45 -13.03 -2.42 -6.28
CA PRO A 45 -13.52 -2.83 -4.97
C PRO A 45 -14.22 -4.19 -5.03
N GLY A 46 -13.99 -5.02 -4.00
CA GLY A 46 -14.60 -6.35 -3.88
C GLY A 46 -14.02 -7.42 -4.81
N ALA A 47 -12.96 -7.12 -5.57
CA ALA A 47 -12.33 -8.07 -6.47
C ALA A 47 -11.40 -9.07 -5.77
N THR A 48 -10.93 -8.72 -4.58
CA THR A 48 -9.93 -9.47 -3.80
C THR A 48 -10.35 -9.56 -2.34
N GLN A 49 -9.69 -10.45 -1.61
CA GLN A 49 -9.86 -10.65 -0.17
C GLN A 49 -8.56 -10.28 0.56
N VAL A 50 -8.67 -9.99 1.87
CA VAL A 50 -7.53 -9.55 2.70
C VAL A 50 -6.36 -10.55 2.70
N GLN A 51 -6.64 -11.83 2.56
CA GLN A 51 -5.65 -12.91 2.53
C GLN A 51 -5.05 -13.18 1.15
N ASP A 52 -5.53 -12.54 0.08
CA ASP A 52 -4.98 -12.72 -1.25
C ASP A 52 -3.52 -12.23 -1.29
N SER A 53 -2.66 -13.04 -1.91
CA SER A 53 -1.27 -12.70 -2.09
C SER A 53 -1.07 -11.72 -3.26
N ALA A 54 0.11 -11.10 -3.33
CA ALA A 54 0.52 -10.30 -4.48
C ALA A 54 0.40 -11.08 -5.80
N ALA A 55 0.76 -12.37 -5.80
CA ALA A 55 0.67 -13.23 -6.98
C ALA A 55 -0.79 -13.45 -7.41
N ASP A 56 -1.70 -13.71 -6.46
CA ASP A 56 -3.13 -13.89 -6.74
C ASP A 56 -3.75 -12.62 -7.34
N ALA A 57 -3.50 -11.46 -6.73
CA ALA A 57 -3.99 -10.18 -7.20
C ALA A 57 -3.42 -9.82 -8.59
N PHE A 58 -2.13 -10.03 -8.80
CA PHE A 58 -1.47 -9.77 -10.07
C PHE A 58 -2.01 -10.66 -11.20
N ALA A 59 -2.27 -11.94 -10.93
CA ALA A 59 -2.88 -12.87 -11.88
C ALA A 59 -4.33 -12.45 -12.26
N ARG A 60 -5.11 -11.92 -11.30
CA ARG A 60 -6.47 -11.40 -11.56
C ARG A 60 -6.46 -10.07 -12.32
N SER A 61 -5.34 -9.37 -12.40
CA SER A 61 -5.17 -8.08 -13.09
C SER A 61 -6.15 -6.99 -12.61
N LYS A 62 -6.50 -6.98 -11.35
CA LYS A 62 -7.35 -5.98 -10.66
C LYS A 62 -7.19 -6.12 -9.15
N GLY A 63 -7.49 -5.06 -8.40
CA GLY A 63 -7.39 -5.08 -6.95
C GLY A 63 -7.70 -3.74 -6.32
N VAL A 64 -7.45 -3.65 -5.02
CA VAL A 64 -7.59 -2.43 -4.22
C VAL A 64 -6.22 -1.92 -3.74
N CYS A 65 -6.19 -0.86 -2.93
CA CYS A 65 -4.95 -0.24 -2.46
C CYS A 65 -4.00 -1.23 -1.75
N GLN A 66 -4.53 -2.19 -1.01
CA GLN A 66 -3.76 -3.26 -0.39
C GLN A 66 -3.03 -4.11 -1.43
N ASP A 67 -3.73 -4.55 -2.47
CA ASP A 67 -3.19 -5.41 -3.53
C ASP A 67 -2.12 -4.68 -4.35
N HIS A 68 -2.42 -3.45 -4.76
CA HIS A 68 -1.46 -2.59 -5.47
C HIS A 68 -0.17 -2.43 -4.67
N THR A 69 -0.30 -2.17 -3.36
CA THR A 69 0.85 -2.04 -2.46
C THR A 69 1.61 -3.36 -2.33
N HIS A 70 0.93 -4.49 -2.14
CA HIS A 70 1.56 -5.81 -2.03
C HIS A 70 2.34 -6.17 -3.30
N VAL A 71 1.76 -5.97 -4.49
CA VAL A 71 2.43 -6.27 -5.76
C VAL A 71 3.63 -5.35 -5.97
N PHE A 72 3.50 -4.05 -5.68
CA PHE A 72 4.62 -3.12 -5.77
C PHE A 72 5.77 -3.48 -4.82
N LEU A 73 5.46 -3.86 -3.58
CA LEU A 73 6.45 -4.37 -2.63
C LEU A 73 7.12 -5.65 -3.13
N ALA A 74 6.35 -6.57 -3.72
CA ALA A 74 6.89 -7.79 -4.31
C ALA A 74 7.88 -7.48 -5.45
N CYS A 75 7.54 -6.51 -6.32
CA CYS A 75 8.45 -6.01 -7.36
C CYS A 75 9.73 -5.42 -6.76
N CYS A 76 9.63 -4.50 -5.80
CA CYS A 76 10.78 -3.87 -5.17
C CYS A 76 11.71 -4.92 -4.54
N ARG A 77 11.13 -5.88 -3.80
CA ARG A 77 11.89 -6.93 -3.13
C ARG A 77 12.55 -7.91 -4.10
N ALA A 78 11.90 -8.21 -5.22
CA ALA A 78 12.49 -9.02 -6.30
C ALA A 78 13.69 -8.32 -6.95
N LEU A 79 13.72 -6.99 -6.94
CA LEU A 79 14.81 -6.14 -7.41
C LEU A 79 15.85 -5.84 -6.31
N ALA A 80 15.75 -6.47 -5.14
CA ALA A 80 16.59 -6.20 -3.96
C ALA A 80 16.51 -4.75 -3.44
N ILE A 81 15.41 -4.03 -3.71
CA ILE A 81 15.18 -2.66 -3.24
C ILE A 81 14.42 -2.71 -1.91
N PRO A 82 14.92 -2.06 -0.84
CA PRO A 82 14.23 -2.01 0.43
C PRO A 82 12.90 -1.25 0.31
N ALA A 83 11.81 -1.93 0.70
CA ALA A 83 10.47 -1.34 0.68
C ALA A 83 9.60 -1.91 1.82
N ARG A 84 8.70 -1.06 2.35
CA ARG A 84 7.80 -1.39 3.44
C ARG A 84 6.35 -1.00 3.13
N TYR A 85 5.43 -1.70 3.72
CA TYR A 85 4.00 -1.42 3.67
C TYR A 85 3.66 -0.30 4.65
N VAL A 86 2.75 0.56 4.26
CA VAL A 86 2.19 1.60 5.13
C VAL A 86 0.68 1.50 5.09
N SER A 87 0.06 1.48 6.26
CA SER A 87 -1.38 1.65 6.43
C SER A 87 -1.69 3.01 7.04
N GLY A 88 -2.83 3.56 6.65
CA GLY A 88 -3.28 4.85 7.15
C GLY A 88 -4.61 5.26 6.57
N TYR A 89 -4.85 6.55 6.54
CA TYR A 89 -6.03 7.17 5.97
C TYR A 89 -5.65 8.24 4.96
N VAL A 90 -6.55 8.49 4.01
CA VAL A 90 -6.50 9.68 3.16
C VAL A 90 -7.61 10.61 3.61
N TYR A 91 -7.23 11.84 3.97
CA TYR A 91 -8.19 12.89 4.29
C TYR A 91 -8.85 13.42 3.01
N SER A 92 -10.15 13.65 3.07
CA SER A 92 -10.93 14.28 2.00
C SER A 92 -11.94 15.23 2.60
N ASP A 93 -11.94 16.47 2.17
CA ASP A 93 -12.87 17.51 2.62
C ASP A 93 -14.34 17.18 2.32
N ASN A 94 -14.58 16.29 1.36
CA ASN A 94 -15.91 15.91 0.89
C ASN A 94 -16.38 14.52 1.37
N ALA A 95 -15.60 13.83 2.20
CA ALA A 95 -15.95 12.49 2.65
C ALA A 95 -16.56 12.52 4.06
N GLU A 96 -17.79 12.07 4.18
CA GLU A 96 -18.43 11.81 5.49
C GLU A 96 -17.71 10.71 6.28
N HIS A 97 -16.93 9.86 5.57
CA HIS A 97 -16.17 8.76 6.16
C HIS A 97 -14.79 8.69 5.55
N VAL A 98 -13.77 8.62 6.41
CA VAL A 98 -12.38 8.43 6.01
C VAL A 98 -12.15 6.95 5.72
N ALA A 99 -11.80 6.63 4.50
CA ALA A 99 -11.47 5.25 4.12
C ALA A 99 -10.03 4.90 4.50
N MET A 100 -9.82 3.69 5.01
CA MET A 100 -8.48 3.15 5.15
C MET A 100 -7.79 3.09 3.80
N HIS A 101 -6.51 3.42 3.79
CA HIS A 101 -5.68 3.44 2.61
C HIS A 101 -4.33 2.77 2.87
N ALA A 102 -3.72 2.29 1.80
CA ALA A 102 -2.41 1.67 1.83
C ALA A 102 -1.51 2.20 0.73
N TRP A 103 -0.22 2.35 1.05
CA TRP A 103 0.82 2.72 0.11
C TRP A 103 2.14 2.07 0.47
N ALA A 104 3.13 2.17 -0.40
CA ALA A 104 4.48 1.71 -0.13
C ALA A 104 5.40 2.87 0.25
N GLU A 105 6.40 2.58 1.07
CA GLU A 105 7.59 3.42 1.20
C GLU A 105 8.82 2.63 0.75
N VAL A 106 9.66 3.25 -0.05
CA VAL A 106 10.88 2.67 -0.61
C VAL A 106 12.10 3.45 -0.12
N TRP A 107 13.16 2.74 0.25
CA TRP A 107 14.42 3.36 0.65
C TRP A 107 15.21 3.80 -0.58
N LEU A 108 15.25 5.10 -0.81
CA LEU A 108 15.94 5.75 -1.92
C LEU A 108 16.67 7.00 -1.44
N ASN A 109 17.90 7.18 -1.91
CA ASN A 109 18.69 8.38 -1.56
C ASN A 109 18.75 8.63 -0.04
N ASP A 110 19.06 7.57 0.73
CA ASP A 110 19.23 7.56 2.18
C ASP A 110 17.98 8.00 2.99
N ARG A 111 16.79 7.83 2.42
CA ARG A 111 15.51 8.11 3.09
C ARG A 111 14.37 7.25 2.57
N TRP A 112 13.36 7.08 3.40
CA TRP A 112 12.09 6.49 3.00
C TRP A 112 11.30 7.46 2.13
N GLN A 113 10.93 7.04 0.93
CA GLN A 113 10.17 7.82 -0.04
C GLN A 113 8.83 7.12 -0.34
N PRO A 114 7.71 7.87 -0.32
CA PRO A 114 6.40 7.29 -0.52
C PRO A 114 6.10 6.99 -1.99
N PHE A 115 5.28 5.95 -2.20
CA PHE A 115 4.69 5.55 -3.47
C PHE A 115 3.25 5.11 -3.22
N ASP A 116 2.28 5.95 -3.55
CA ASP A 116 0.87 5.59 -3.55
C ASP A 116 0.48 5.11 -4.94
N ILE A 117 0.43 3.80 -5.08
CA ILE A 117 0.23 3.14 -6.36
C ILE A 117 -1.20 3.37 -6.86
N THR A 118 -2.18 3.29 -5.98
CA THR A 118 -3.59 3.44 -6.32
C THR A 118 -3.91 4.83 -6.88
N ASN A 119 -3.30 5.86 -6.32
CA ASN A 119 -3.47 7.24 -6.76
C ASN A 119 -2.38 7.70 -7.74
N ASN A 120 -1.45 6.81 -8.09
CA ASN A 120 -0.30 7.09 -8.96
C ASN A 120 0.46 8.37 -8.54
N THR A 121 0.73 8.51 -7.25
CA THR A 121 1.36 9.72 -6.70
C THR A 121 2.43 9.40 -5.67
N ARG A 122 3.36 10.35 -5.51
CA ARG A 122 4.35 10.39 -4.44
C ARG A 122 4.13 11.57 -3.49
N ARG A 123 3.10 12.37 -3.74
CA ARG A 123 2.74 13.52 -2.90
C ARG A 123 1.67 13.09 -1.89
N LEU A 124 2.07 12.97 -0.63
CA LEU A 124 1.18 12.53 0.45
C LEU A 124 0.64 13.70 1.27
N ASN A 125 0.04 14.70 0.62
CA ASN A 125 -0.43 15.92 1.29
C ASN A 125 -1.63 15.69 2.22
N GLN A 126 -2.40 14.63 1.96
CA GLN A 126 -3.63 14.29 2.69
C GLN A 126 -3.57 12.91 3.35
N HIS A 127 -2.37 12.33 3.45
CA HIS A 127 -2.18 11.00 3.99
C HIS A 127 -1.81 11.04 5.47
N LEU A 128 -2.54 10.30 6.28
CA LEU A 128 -2.28 10.06 7.70
C LEU A 128 -1.72 8.65 7.86
N ARG A 129 -0.42 8.54 8.15
CA ARG A 129 0.23 7.27 8.41
C ARG A 129 -0.08 6.78 9.83
N LEU A 130 -0.57 5.54 9.95
CA LEU A 130 -0.82 4.88 11.24
C LEU A 130 0.24 3.86 11.60
N ALA A 131 0.55 2.96 10.67
CA ALA A 131 1.49 1.88 10.93
C ALA A 131 2.34 1.56 9.70
N THR A 132 3.51 0.97 9.93
CA THR A 132 4.40 0.44 8.89
C THR A 132 4.76 -1.00 9.19
N GLY A 133 4.91 -1.83 8.15
CA GLY A 133 5.23 -3.23 8.31
C GLY A 133 5.74 -3.88 7.02
N LEU A 134 5.89 -5.18 7.06
CA LEU A 134 6.31 -5.96 5.89
C LEU A 134 5.17 -6.19 4.90
N ASP A 135 3.93 -6.21 5.39
CA ASP A 135 2.70 -6.39 4.62
C ASP A 135 1.51 -5.82 5.40
N TYR A 136 0.30 -6.05 4.89
CA TYR A 136 -0.94 -5.63 5.55
C TYR A 136 -1.10 -6.24 6.94
N LEU A 137 -0.82 -7.54 7.13
CA LEU A 137 -1.01 -8.19 8.42
C LEU A 137 -0.06 -7.67 9.50
N ASP A 138 1.14 -7.23 9.10
CA ASP A 138 2.13 -6.63 10.00
C ASP A 138 1.81 -5.16 10.31
N ALA A 139 1.20 -4.43 9.38
CA ALA A 139 0.84 -3.02 9.51
C ALA A 139 -0.67 -2.78 9.77
N CYS A 140 -1.44 -3.81 10.09
CA CYS A 140 -2.88 -3.67 10.36
C CYS A 140 -3.10 -2.89 11.68
N PRO A 141 -3.75 -1.72 11.66
CA PRO A 141 -3.93 -0.89 12.85
C PRO A 141 -4.91 -1.47 13.86
N VAL A 142 -5.82 -2.35 13.42
CA VAL A 142 -6.78 -3.03 14.28
C VAL A 142 -6.64 -4.54 14.08
N ARG A 143 -6.17 -5.25 15.09
CA ARG A 143 -5.97 -6.70 15.05
C ARG A 143 -6.61 -7.34 16.27
N GLY A 144 -7.61 -8.20 16.03
CA GLY A 144 -8.25 -8.99 17.06
C GLY A 144 -7.96 -10.48 16.87
N THR A 145 -7.91 -11.23 17.96
CA THR A 145 -7.91 -12.70 17.96
C THR A 145 -9.09 -13.19 18.79
N ARG A 146 -9.93 -14.02 18.21
CA ARG A 146 -11.05 -14.65 18.91
C ARG A 146 -10.86 -16.16 18.95
N LEU A 147 -11.08 -16.75 20.09
CA LEU A 147 -11.10 -18.21 20.28
C LEU A 147 -12.56 -18.67 20.42
N GLY A 148 -13.07 -19.37 19.40
CA GLY A 148 -14.43 -19.95 19.36
C GLY A 148 -15.52 -18.97 18.94
N GLY A 149 -16.69 -19.48 18.51
CA GLY A 149 -17.88 -18.73 18.11
C GLY A 149 -18.21 -18.82 16.60
N GLY A 150 -19.43 -18.37 16.23
CA GLY A 150 -19.90 -18.31 14.84
C GLY A 150 -19.34 -17.13 14.06
N GLY A 151 -19.97 -16.79 12.91
CA GLY A 151 -19.55 -15.66 12.07
C GLY A 151 -19.45 -14.34 12.84
N GLU A 152 -18.44 -13.55 12.51
CA GLU A 152 -18.17 -12.25 13.12
C GLU A 152 -18.18 -11.16 12.05
N ILE A 153 -18.77 -10.00 12.40
CA ILE A 153 -18.70 -8.79 11.59
C ILE A 153 -18.02 -7.73 12.44
N LEU A 154 -16.86 -7.28 12.01
CA LEU A 154 -16.15 -6.17 12.62
C LEU A 154 -16.54 -4.86 11.90
N LEU A 155 -17.20 -3.96 12.60
CA LEU A 155 -17.49 -2.62 12.12
C LEU A 155 -16.52 -1.65 12.79
N THR A 156 -15.73 -0.94 12.00
CA THR A 156 -14.83 0.10 12.47
C THR A 156 -15.24 1.43 11.86
N ASN A 157 -15.26 2.48 12.66
CA ASN A 157 -15.44 3.85 12.21
C ASN A 157 -14.20 4.66 12.57
N ALA A 158 -13.71 5.48 11.65
CA ALA A 158 -12.62 6.40 11.88
C ALA A 158 -13.03 7.80 11.45
N GLU A 159 -12.68 8.79 12.26
CA GLU A 159 -12.88 10.19 11.95
C GLU A 159 -11.55 10.93 12.00
N VAL A 160 -11.26 11.71 10.97
CA VAL A 160 -10.10 12.59 10.91
C VAL A 160 -10.57 14.03 10.88
N ARG A 161 -10.14 14.81 11.87
CA ARG A 161 -10.47 16.23 11.98
C ARG A 161 -9.22 17.08 11.94
N GLU A 162 -9.27 18.19 11.24
CA GLU A 162 -8.26 19.22 11.34
C GLU A 162 -8.40 19.96 12.67
N HIS A 163 -7.32 20.05 13.45
CA HIS A 163 -7.29 20.82 14.69
C HIS A 163 -6.54 22.12 14.45
N SER A 164 -7.29 23.21 14.25
CA SER A 164 -6.71 24.56 14.20
C SER A 164 -6.37 25.00 15.63
N GLN A 165 -5.09 25.10 15.98
CA GLN A 165 -4.66 25.83 17.16
C GLN A 165 -4.89 27.32 16.90
N GLN A 166 -5.96 27.89 17.47
CA GLN A 166 -6.01 29.32 17.66
C GLN A 166 -4.90 29.70 18.65
N ALA A 167 -3.87 30.38 18.13
CA ALA A 167 -2.88 30.99 18.98
C ALA A 167 -3.59 32.01 19.88
N GLN A 168 -3.74 31.68 21.16
CA GLN A 168 -4.07 32.67 22.19
C GLN A 168 -2.88 33.60 22.31
N GLN A 169 -2.93 34.73 21.64
CA GLN A 169 -2.10 35.88 21.95
C GLN A 169 -2.64 36.45 23.26
N GLN A 170 -1.92 36.24 24.33
CA GLN A 170 -1.93 37.08 25.52
C GLN A 170 -0.72 38.00 25.49
#